data_fbf350d2cf6d14de1318459b57480d5a
#
_entry.id   fbf350d2cf6d14de1318459b57480d5a
#
_cell.length_a   1.000
_cell.length_b   1.000
_cell.length_c   1.000
_cell.angle_alpha   90.00
_cell.angle_beta   90.00
_cell.angle_gamma   90.00
#
_symmetry.space_group_name_H-M   'P 1'
#
loop_
_entity.id
_entity.type
_entity.pdbx_description
1 polymer ?
#
loop_
_entity_poly.entity_id
_entity_poly.type
_entity_poly.pdbx_seq_one_letter_code
_entity_poly.pdbx_strand_id
1 'polypeptide(L)'
;QYIYRFRTAKERNRQVYVDKQSLSLYQSQLCAVVKAARRTRENTSGESALLDFGAVRYRLPSHFGFCLGVQNAIERAYETVAEHPGQRVFMLSELIHNPFVNQDLLARGLRYLQTDKGLPLRADGATAVGHDDPDALWNQLSPDDIVIIPAFGATNEDKARLIRAGIPIRRHDATCMLVEKVWKAARRYAKEGYTVLIHGKSEHEETKATFSNSASYGPALMIRNRAHAEALADVIRL
;
A
#
# COMPACT_ATOMS: atom_id res chain seq x y z
N GLN A 1 -1.08 9.33 19.22
CA GLN A 1 -2.51 9.61 19.53
C GLN A 1 -3.23 10.33 18.39
N TYR A 2 -2.59 11.32 17.72
CA TYR A 2 -3.22 12.11 16.64
C TYR A 2 -3.54 11.26 15.40
N ILE A 3 -2.64 10.40 14.96
CA ILE A 3 -2.86 9.50 13.80
C ILE A 3 -4.02 8.55 14.08
N TYR A 4 -4.08 7.99 15.27
CA TYR A 4 -5.16 7.09 15.69
C TYR A 4 -6.51 7.81 15.70
N ARG A 5 -6.59 9.02 16.27
CA ARG A 5 -7.82 9.81 16.31
C ARG A 5 -8.29 10.25 14.93
N PHE A 6 -7.36 10.66 14.06
CA PHE A 6 -7.68 11.10 12.71
C PHE A 6 -8.21 9.95 11.84
N ARG A 7 -7.57 8.76 11.91
CA ARG A 7 -8.04 7.58 11.17
C ARG A 7 -9.34 7.01 11.74
N THR A 8 -9.52 7.01 13.06
CA THR A 8 -10.77 6.56 13.69
C THR A 8 -11.94 7.50 13.39
N ALA A 9 -11.72 8.80 13.33
CA ALA A 9 -12.72 9.76 12.90
C ALA A 9 -13.11 9.56 11.43
N LYS A 10 -12.14 9.27 10.56
CA LYS A 10 -12.37 8.91 9.16
C LYS A 10 -13.12 7.58 8.99
N GLU A 11 -12.80 6.56 9.79
CA GLU A 11 -13.53 5.27 9.78
C GLU A 11 -15.00 5.43 10.17
N ARG A 12 -15.34 6.36 11.05
CA ARG A 12 -16.74 6.67 11.41
C ARG A 12 -17.50 7.36 10.29
N ASN A 13 -16.80 8.08 9.43
CA ASN A 13 -17.38 8.75 8.26
C ASN A 13 -17.19 7.95 6.97
N ARG A 14 -17.42 6.64 6.99
CA ARG A 14 -17.37 5.76 5.81
C ARG A 14 -18.17 6.29 4.61
N GLN A 15 -19.20 7.12 4.84
CA GLN A 15 -19.97 7.77 3.79
C GLN A 15 -19.19 8.86 3.03
N VAL A 16 -18.14 9.43 3.62
CA VAL A 16 -17.33 10.50 2.99
C VAL A 16 -16.28 9.94 2.01
N TYR A 17 -15.92 8.65 2.14
CA TYR A 17 -14.89 8.01 1.30
C TYR A 17 -15.44 7.23 0.11
N VAL A 18 -16.73 7.12 -0.07
CA VAL A 18 -17.33 6.65 -1.30
C VAL A 18 -17.73 7.86 -2.13
N ASP A 19 -16.76 8.70 -2.45
CA ASP A 19 -16.99 9.71 -3.45
C ASP A 19 -17.23 9.00 -4.78
N LYS A 20 -18.46 9.15 -5.30
CA LYS A 20 -18.84 8.60 -6.59
C LYS A 20 -17.96 9.14 -7.73
N GLN A 21 -17.30 10.28 -7.51
CA GLN A 21 -16.39 10.88 -8.50
C GLN A 21 -15.06 10.15 -8.56
N SER A 22 -14.47 9.75 -7.42
CA SER A 22 -13.23 8.98 -7.41
C SER A 22 -13.39 7.60 -8.07
N LEU A 23 -14.56 6.97 -7.91
CA LEU A 23 -14.86 5.70 -8.59
C LEU A 23 -14.85 5.84 -10.12
N SER A 24 -15.28 6.97 -10.67
CA SER A 24 -15.27 7.22 -12.11
C SER A 24 -13.85 7.36 -12.68
N LEU A 25 -12.87 7.70 -11.84
CA LEU A 25 -11.48 7.91 -12.26
C LEU A 25 -10.76 6.60 -12.60
N TYR A 26 -11.14 5.48 -12.00
CA TYR A 26 -10.41 4.21 -12.13
C TYR A 26 -11.27 2.97 -12.36
N GLN A 27 -12.60 3.05 -12.29
CA GLN A 27 -13.48 1.92 -12.59
C GLN A 27 -13.98 1.96 -14.02
N SER A 28 -13.76 0.87 -14.78
CA SER A 28 -14.38 0.72 -16.08
C SER A 28 -15.90 0.52 -15.97
N GLN A 29 -16.64 0.92 -17.02
CA GLN A 29 -18.09 0.67 -17.09
C GLN A 29 -18.43 -0.81 -16.94
N LEU A 30 -17.60 -1.71 -17.49
CA LEU A 30 -17.77 -3.15 -17.34
C LEU A 30 -17.70 -3.59 -15.87
N CYS A 31 -16.73 -3.09 -15.10
CA CYS A 31 -16.64 -3.37 -13.67
C CYS A 31 -17.86 -2.86 -12.90
N ALA A 32 -18.40 -1.70 -13.27
CA ALA A 32 -19.61 -1.16 -12.65
C ALA A 32 -20.84 -2.04 -12.93
N VAL A 33 -21.00 -2.49 -14.17
CA VAL A 33 -22.09 -3.42 -14.57
C VAL A 33 -21.98 -4.76 -13.87
N VAL A 34 -20.79 -5.36 -13.81
CA VAL A 34 -20.54 -6.65 -13.12
C VAL A 34 -20.83 -6.53 -11.63
N LYS A 35 -20.41 -5.45 -10.99
CA LYS A 35 -20.70 -5.17 -9.58
C LYS A 35 -22.19 -4.94 -9.33
N ALA A 36 -22.89 -4.23 -10.24
CA ALA A 36 -24.33 -4.01 -10.14
C ALA A 36 -25.12 -5.31 -10.31
N ALA A 37 -24.79 -6.12 -11.32
CA ALA A 37 -25.39 -7.45 -11.55
C ALA A 37 -25.21 -8.38 -10.35
N ARG A 38 -24.10 -8.27 -9.64
CA ARG A 38 -23.87 -9.03 -8.41
C ARG A 38 -24.77 -8.53 -7.26
N ARG A 39 -24.85 -7.23 -7.01
CA ARG A 39 -25.63 -6.65 -5.91
C ARG A 39 -27.12 -7.05 -5.97
N THR A 40 -27.68 -7.15 -7.17
CA THR A 40 -29.07 -7.60 -7.36
C THR A 40 -29.32 -9.06 -6.98
N ARG A 41 -28.27 -9.88 -6.88
CA ARG A 41 -28.32 -11.31 -6.51
C ARG A 41 -27.81 -11.60 -5.10
N GLU A 42 -27.16 -10.67 -4.42
CA GLU A 42 -26.65 -10.86 -3.03
C GLU A 42 -27.75 -11.06 -1.98
N ASN A 43 -29.02 -10.83 -2.32
CA ASN A 43 -30.14 -11.09 -1.41
C ASN A 43 -30.51 -12.57 -1.27
N THR A 44 -29.82 -13.48 -1.94
CA THR A 44 -30.08 -14.92 -1.87
C THR A 44 -28.77 -15.70 -1.70
N SER A 45 -28.48 -16.12 -0.49
CA SER A 45 -27.74 -17.36 -0.14
C SER A 45 -26.22 -17.45 -0.39
N GLY A 46 -25.44 -16.43 -0.43
CA GLY A 46 -23.96 -16.59 -0.46
C GLY A 46 -23.37 -17.35 -1.67
N GLU A 47 -24.20 -17.71 -2.62
CA GLU A 47 -23.80 -18.42 -3.84
C GLU A 47 -23.14 -17.51 -4.87
N SER A 48 -22.23 -18.10 -5.67
CA SER A 48 -21.61 -17.42 -6.80
C SER A 48 -22.65 -16.99 -7.84
N ALA A 49 -22.62 -15.73 -8.29
CA ALA A 49 -23.50 -15.28 -9.35
C ALA A 49 -23.13 -15.93 -10.69
N LEU A 50 -24.12 -16.36 -11.47
CA LEU A 50 -23.93 -16.90 -12.81
C LEU A 50 -24.36 -15.85 -13.83
N LEU A 51 -23.44 -15.44 -14.72
CA LEU A 51 -23.73 -14.69 -15.92
C LEU A 51 -23.77 -15.66 -17.10
N ASP A 52 -24.95 -15.87 -17.66
CA ASP A 52 -25.15 -16.78 -18.79
C ASP A 52 -25.34 -15.97 -20.07
N PHE A 53 -24.44 -16.14 -21.03
CA PHE A 53 -24.47 -15.54 -22.37
C PHE A 53 -24.76 -16.59 -23.44
N GLY A 54 -25.36 -17.70 -23.08
CA GLY A 54 -25.67 -18.80 -24.00
C GLY A 54 -24.45 -19.70 -24.27
N ALA A 55 -23.60 -19.29 -25.19
CA ALA A 55 -22.40 -20.05 -25.55
C ALA A 55 -21.33 -20.08 -24.45
N VAL A 56 -21.30 -19.06 -23.57
CA VAL A 56 -20.32 -18.93 -22.48
C VAL A 56 -21.03 -18.55 -21.18
N ARG A 57 -20.66 -19.24 -20.10
CA ARG A 57 -21.15 -18.95 -18.76
C ARG A 57 -20.01 -18.51 -17.84
N TYR A 58 -20.18 -17.38 -17.16
CA TYR A 58 -19.22 -16.86 -16.20
C TYR A 58 -19.76 -17.03 -14.79
N ARG A 59 -19.02 -17.71 -13.92
CA ARG A 59 -19.29 -17.72 -12.49
C ARG A 59 -18.49 -16.64 -11.80
N LEU A 60 -19.19 -15.69 -11.17
CA LEU A 60 -18.58 -14.64 -10.37
C LEU A 60 -18.48 -15.11 -8.92
N PRO A 61 -17.29 -15.11 -8.31
CA PRO A 61 -17.14 -15.43 -6.89
C PRO A 61 -17.96 -14.47 -6.03
N SER A 62 -18.33 -14.91 -4.82
CA SER A 62 -19.05 -14.07 -3.86
C SER A 62 -18.22 -12.85 -3.43
N HIS A 63 -16.90 -13.00 -3.40
CA HIS A 63 -15.96 -11.91 -3.10
C HIS A 63 -14.92 -11.81 -4.21
N PHE A 64 -14.84 -10.64 -4.85
CA PHE A 64 -13.86 -10.36 -5.91
C PHE A 64 -13.53 -8.88 -5.96
N GLY A 65 -12.42 -8.55 -6.63
CA GLY A 65 -11.88 -7.20 -6.74
C GLY A 65 -10.86 -6.91 -5.64
N PHE A 66 -10.58 -5.65 -5.43
CA PHE A 66 -9.65 -5.22 -4.39
C PHE A 66 -10.29 -5.32 -3.00
N CYS A 67 -9.49 -5.70 -2.00
CA CYS A 67 -9.91 -5.60 -0.61
C CYS A 67 -10.09 -4.12 -0.23
N LEU A 68 -10.82 -3.86 0.85
CA LEU A 68 -11.11 -2.49 1.30
C LEU A 68 -9.85 -1.63 1.50
N GLY A 69 -8.76 -2.22 2.02
CA GLY A 69 -7.51 -1.50 2.26
C GLY A 69 -6.82 -1.07 0.96
N VAL A 70 -6.78 -1.96 -0.04
CA VAL A 70 -6.23 -1.65 -1.36
C VAL A 70 -7.12 -0.65 -2.09
N GLN A 71 -8.44 -0.80 -2.01
CA GLN A 71 -9.37 0.16 -2.61
C GLN A 71 -9.17 1.56 -2.04
N ASN A 72 -9.06 1.71 -0.73
CA ASN A 72 -8.80 3.00 -0.08
C ASN A 72 -7.46 3.62 -0.51
N ALA A 73 -6.43 2.80 -0.73
CA ALA A 73 -5.14 3.27 -1.21
C ALA A 73 -5.22 3.80 -2.64
N ILE A 74 -5.94 3.07 -3.52
CA ILE A 74 -6.18 3.47 -4.91
C ILE A 74 -6.96 4.79 -4.92
N GLU A 75 -8.10 4.88 -4.23
CA GLU A 75 -8.92 6.08 -4.16
C GLU A 75 -8.09 7.28 -3.71
N ARG A 76 -7.31 7.14 -2.64
CA ARG A 76 -6.44 8.21 -2.15
C ARG A 76 -5.40 8.66 -3.17
N ALA A 77 -4.80 7.75 -3.93
CA ALA A 77 -3.82 8.10 -4.94
C ALA A 77 -4.47 8.93 -6.07
N TYR A 78 -5.62 8.50 -6.57
CA TYR A 78 -6.35 9.21 -7.63
C TYR A 78 -6.89 10.57 -7.15
N GLU A 79 -7.45 10.63 -5.95
CA GLU A 79 -7.90 11.88 -5.33
C GLU A 79 -6.74 12.87 -5.18
N THR A 80 -5.61 12.41 -4.66
CA THR A 80 -4.44 13.27 -4.48
C THR A 80 -3.97 13.87 -5.79
N VAL A 81 -3.90 13.08 -6.86
CA VAL A 81 -3.52 13.59 -8.19
C VAL A 81 -4.55 14.58 -8.73
N ALA A 82 -5.84 14.31 -8.54
CA ALA A 82 -6.92 15.16 -9.04
C ALA A 82 -7.05 16.48 -8.26
N GLU A 83 -6.82 16.47 -6.95
CA GLU A 83 -6.95 17.64 -6.07
C GLU A 83 -5.76 18.60 -6.17
N HIS A 84 -4.63 18.15 -6.72
CA HIS A 84 -3.39 18.94 -6.77
C HIS A 84 -2.88 19.12 -8.20
N PRO A 85 -3.69 19.71 -9.10
CA PRO A 85 -3.26 19.97 -10.48
C PRO A 85 -2.09 20.94 -10.49
N GLY A 86 -1.02 20.59 -11.20
CA GLY A 86 0.18 21.42 -11.32
C GLY A 86 1.22 21.25 -10.20
N GLN A 87 0.93 20.52 -9.14
CA GLN A 87 1.94 20.11 -8.15
C GLN A 87 2.62 18.80 -8.56
N ARG A 88 3.87 18.64 -8.16
CA ARG A 88 4.56 17.37 -8.36
C ARG A 88 4.05 16.37 -7.33
N VAL A 89 3.46 15.27 -7.83
CA VAL A 89 2.96 14.19 -6.99
C VAL A 89 3.83 12.95 -7.21
N PHE A 90 4.42 12.49 -6.14
CA PHE A 90 5.22 11.28 -6.13
C PHE A 90 4.54 10.19 -5.32
N MET A 91 4.91 8.97 -5.60
CA MET A 91 4.67 7.83 -4.74
C MET A 91 6.02 7.24 -4.33
N LEU A 92 6.10 6.78 -3.09
CA LEU A 92 7.35 6.22 -2.59
C LEU A 92 7.84 5.07 -3.48
N SER A 93 6.94 4.13 -3.77
CA SER A 93 7.12 3.00 -4.68
C SER A 93 5.78 2.63 -5.30
N GLU A 94 5.64 1.50 -5.97
CA GLU A 94 4.36 1.06 -6.52
C GLU A 94 3.25 1.05 -5.46
N LEU A 95 2.08 1.58 -5.82
CA LEU A 95 0.92 1.63 -4.93
C LEU A 95 0.48 0.25 -4.49
N ILE A 96 0.39 -0.64 -5.46
CA ILE A 96 0.01 -2.04 -5.35
C ILE A 96 0.67 -2.80 -6.51
N HIS A 97 0.79 -4.13 -6.39
CA HIS A 97 1.30 -4.95 -7.48
C HIS A 97 0.25 -5.17 -8.59
N ASN A 98 -0.22 -4.07 -9.18
CA ASN A 98 -1.14 -4.09 -10.32
C ASN A 98 -0.65 -3.12 -11.40
N PRO A 99 -0.10 -3.64 -12.52
CA PRO A 99 0.50 -2.81 -13.56
C PRO A 99 -0.48 -1.84 -14.20
N PHE A 100 -1.76 -2.19 -14.32
CA PHE A 100 -2.76 -1.31 -14.94
C PHE A 100 -3.01 -0.06 -14.10
N VAL A 101 -3.14 -0.21 -12.78
CA VAL A 101 -3.31 0.91 -11.85
C VAL A 101 -2.06 1.78 -11.84
N ASN A 102 -0.88 1.16 -11.78
CA ASN A 102 0.39 1.86 -11.73
C ASN A 102 0.65 2.65 -13.02
N GLN A 103 0.40 2.06 -14.20
CA GLN A 103 0.53 2.72 -15.50
C GLN A 103 -0.45 3.89 -15.66
N ASP A 104 -1.68 3.75 -15.23
CA ASP A 104 -2.67 4.84 -15.30
C ASP A 104 -2.27 6.02 -14.39
N LEU A 105 -1.77 5.76 -13.17
CA LEU A 105 -1.27 6.79 -12.29
C LEU A 105 -0.04 7.52 -12.87
N LEU A 106 0.90 6.78 -13.50
CA LEU A 106 2.03 7.37 -14.20
C LEU A 106 1.57 8.25 -15.38
N ALA A 107 0.58 7.80 -16.16
CA ALA A 107 0.00 8.57 -17.26
C ALA A 107 -0.65 9.87 -16.78
N ARG A 108 -1.13 9.92 -15.54
CA ARG A 108 -1.68 11.13 -14.89
C ARG A 108 -0.62 12.06 -14.29
N GLY A 109 0.66 11.75 -14.49
CA GLY A 109 1.77 12.61 -14.06
C GLY A 109 2.41 12.24 -12.73
N LEU A 110 1.91 11.22 -12.03
CA LEU A 110 2.58 10.69 -10.85
C LEU A 110 3.95 10.10 -11.22
N ARG A 111 4.93 10.15 -10.30
CA ARG A 111 6.25 9.54 -10.47
C ARG A 111 6.60 8.71 -9.24
N TYR A 112 7.40 7.66 -9.41
CA TYR A 112 7.92 6.86 -8.30
C TYR A 112 9.29 7.35 -7.85
N LEU A 113 9.52 7.38 -6.53
CA LEU A 113 10.81 7.73 -5.97
C LEU A 113 11.80 6.56 -6.00
N GLN A 114 11.28 5.34 -5.91
CA GLN A 114 12.07 4.11 -5.89
C GLN A 114 11.29 2.94 -6.45
N THR A 115 12.02 1.87 -6.80
CA THR A 115 11.45 0.58 -7.18
C THR A 115 10.84 -0.14 -5.97
N ASP A 116 10.13 -1.26 -6.22
CA ASP A 116 9.68 -2.22 -5.19
C ASP A 116 10.81 -2.74 -4.30
N LYS A 117 12.04 -2.79 -4.84
CA LYS A 117 13.26 -3.18 -4.11
C LYS A 117 13.90 -2.05 -3.32
N GLY A 118 13.40 -0.82 -3.44
CA GLY A 118 13.94 0.37 -2.76
C GLY A 118 15.11 1.02 -3.49
N LEU A 119 15.34 0.68 -4.76
CA LEU A 119 16.36 1.34 -5.57
C LEU A 119 15.83 2.70 -6.06
N PRO A 120 16.55 3.81 -5.82
CA PRO A 120 16.10 5.14 -6.23
C PRO A 120 15.89 5.23 -7.75
N LEU A 121 14.93 6.02 -8.17
CA LEU A 121 14.60 6.25 -9.57
C LEU A 121 14.91 7.70 -9.98
N ARG A 122 15.29 7.88 -11.24
CA ARG A 122 15.42 9.15 -11.95
C ARG A 122 14.11 9.53 -12.63
N ALA A 123 14.03 10.76 -13.14
CA ALA A 123 12.84 11.29 -13.80
C ALA A 123 12.44 10.52 -15.08
N ASP A 124 13.38 9.92 -15.76
CA ASP A 124 13.18 9.06 -16.93
C ASP A 124 12.72 7.64 -16.59
N GLY A 125 12.64 7.31 -15.29
CA GLY A 125 12.29 6.00 -14.78
C GLY A 125 13.48 5.03 -14.68
N ALA A 126 14.68 5.44 -15.07
CA ALA A 126 15.88 4.63 -14.89
C ALA A 126 16.28 4.56 -13.41
N THR A 127 16.89 3.44 -13.00
CA THR A 127 17.46 3.31 -11.67
C THR A 127 18.67 4.23 -11.52
N ALA A 128 18.71 5.00 -10.44
CA ALA A 128 19.84 5.85 -10.09
C ALA A 128 21.08 5.00 -9.70
N VAL A 129 22.25 5.58 -9.87
CA VAL A 129 23.53 4.89 -9.60
C VAL A 129 23.75 4.62 -8.09
N GLY A 130 22.97 5.28 -7.24
CA GLY A 130 23.00 5.13 -5.79
C GLY A 130 22.11 6.13 -5.10
N HIS A 131 22.11 6.13 -3.78
CA HIS A 131 21.31 7.07 -2.99
C HIS A 131 21.79 8.52 -3.08
N ASP A 132 23.06 8.73 -3.40
CA ASP A 132 23.70 10.06 -3.53
C ASP A 132 23.66 10.61 -4.97
N ASP A 133 23.05 9.88 -5.90
CA ASP A 133 22.88 10.32 -7.27
C ASP A 133 22.06 11.61 -7.31
N PRO A 134 22.61 12.75 -7.81
CA PRO A 134 21.89 14.02 -7.84
C PRO A 134 20.64 13.99 -8.73
N ASP A 135 20.62 13.09 -9.72
CA ASP A 135 19.48 12.91 -10.64
C ASP A 135 18.40 12.00 -10.07
N ALA A 136 18.63 11.36 -8.92
CA ALA A 136 17.61 10.61 -8.22
C ALA A 136 16.49 11.52 -7.75
N LEU A 137 15.24 11.18 -8.04
CA LEU A 137 14.06 11.95 -7.64
C LEU A 137 13.99 12.20 -6.13
N TRP A 138 14.52 11.29 -5.33
CA TRP A 138 14.67 11.46 -3.89
C TRP A 138 15.47 12.71 -3.48
N ASN A 139 16.52 13.04 -4.24
CA ASN A 139 17.42 14.16 -3.96
C ASN A 139 16.91 15.49 -4.56
N GLN A 140 15.85 15.41 -5.37
CA GLN A 140 15.18 16.55 -5.99
C GLN A 140 13.87 16.94 -5.28
N LEU A 141 13.52 16.26 -4.17
CA LEU A 141 12.33 16.59 -3.40
C LEU A 141 12.43 17.95 -2.75
N SER A 142 11.33 18.69 -2.77
CA SER A 142 11.15 19.96 -2.08
C SER A 142 9.96 19.88 -1.11
N PRO A 143 9.85 20.77 -0.11
CA PRO A 143 8.71 20.79 0.82
C PRO A 143 7.34 20.99 0.17
N ASP A 144 7.30 21.52 -1.05
CA ASP A 144 6.06 21.74 -1.80
C ASP A 144 5.57 20.49 -2.55
N ASP A 145 6.39 19.44 -2.58
CA ASP A 145 6.05 18.20 -3.24
C ASP A 145 5.09 17.35 -2.38
N ILE A 146 4.31 16.56 -3.06
CA ILE A 146 3.43 15.59 -2.41
C ILE A 146 4.01 14.19 -2.60
N VAL A 147 4.18 13.45 -1.49
CA VAL A 147 4.60 12.05 -1.55
C VAL A 147 3.55 11.16 -0.89
N ILE A 148 3.03 10.22 -1.67
CA ILE A 148 2.07 9.22 -1.21
C ILE A 148 2.83 7.99 -0.72
N ILE A 149 2.54 7.53 0.50
CA ILE A 149 3.02 6.25 1.01
C ILE A 149 2.08 5.16 0.49
N PRO A 150 2.61 4.09 -0.16
CA PRO A 150 1.80 3.05 -0.78
C PRO A 150 1.04 2.18 0.22
N ALA A 151 0.17 1.29 -0.28
CA ALA A 151 -0.65 0.40 0.53
C ALA A 151 0.17 -0.53 1.45
N PHE A 152 1.36 -0.90 1.04
CA PHE A 152 2.29 -1.75 1.80
C PHE A 152 2.99 -1.02 2.95
N GLY A 153 2.85 0.31 3.00
CA GLY A 153 3.54 1.16 3.96
C GLY A 153 4.96 1.55 3.51
N ALA A 154 5.73 2.05 4.45
CA ALA A 154 7.12 2.45 4.24
C ALA A 154 7.97 2.11 5.45
N THR A 155 9.27 1.95 5.26
CA THR A 155 10.22 1.79 6.35
C THR A 155 10.29 3.06 7.20
N ASN A 156 10.73 2.93 8.45
CA ASN A 156 10.95 4.10 9.29
C ASN A 156 12.06 4.99 8.76
N GLU A 157 13.03 4.42 8.06
CA GLU A 157 14.12 5.12 7.39
C GLU A 157 13.60 6.00 6.24
N ASP A 158 12.78 5.44 5.35
CA ASP A 158 12.14 6.20 4.26
C ASP A 158 11.27 7.33 4.81
N LYS A 159 10.47 7.04 5.84
CA LYS A 159 9.66 8.07 6.52
C LYS A 159 10.50 9.19 7.11
N ALA A 160 11.62 8.85 7.75
CA ALA A 160 12.53 9.83 8.31
C ALA A 160 13.20 10.67 7.19
N ARG A 161 13.53 10.06 6.04
CA ARG A 161 14.07 10.75 4.88
C ARG A 161 13.06 11.76 4.31
N LEU A 162 11.80 11.36 4.15
CA LEU A 162 10.72 12.25 3.71
C LEU A 162 10.52 13.42 4.68
N ILE A 163 10.52 13.17 5.98
CA ILE A 163 10.39 14.21 7.00
C ILE A 163 11.56 15.22 6.92
N ARG A 164 12.79 14.73 6.74
CA ARG A 164 13.97 15.62 6.56
C ARG A 164 13.89 16.47 5.30
N ALA A 165 13.24 15.96 4.24
CA ALA A 165 12.95 16.72 3.03
C ALA A 165 11.76 17.70 3.19
N GLY A 166 11.14 17.79 4.38
CA GLY A 166 10.01 18.67 4.65
C GLY A 166 8.66 18.13 4.18
N ILE A 167 8.57 16.87 3.79
CA ILE A 167 7.35 16.28 3.24
C ILE A 167 6.37 15.88 4.36
N PRO A 168 5.10 16.35 4.31
CA PRO A 168 4.08 16.03 5.32
C PRO A 168 3.48 14.63 5.11
N ILE A 169 4.21 13.58 5.48
CA ILE A 169 3.86 12.16 5.21
C ILE A 169 2.48 11.73 5.71
N ARG A 170 1.95 12.36 6.77
CA ARG A 170 0.67 11.94 7.39
C ARG A 170 -0.54 12.20 6.51
N ARG A 171 -0.48 13.24 5.69
CA ARG A 171 -1.62 13.68 4.88
C ARG A 171 -1.91 12.70 3.76
N HIS A 172 -0.86 12.12 3.18
CA HIS A 172 -0.94 11.26 2.00
C HIS A 172 -0.46 9.81 2.27
N ASP A 173 -0.57 9.35 3.52
CA ASP A 173 -0.27 7.96 3.88
C ASP A 173 -1.43 7.05 3.51
N ALA A 174 -1.25 6.22 2.48
CA ALA A 174 -2.22 5.25 1.98
C ALA A 174 -2.00 3.83 2.53
N THR A 175 -1.18 3.66 3.58
CA THR A 175 -0.93 2.35 4.19
C THR A 175 -2.23 1.63 4.53
N CYS A 176 -2.36 0.39 4.10
CA CYS A 176 -3.51 -0.45 4.37
C CYS A 176 -3.72 -0.65 5.88
N MET A 177 -4.96 -0.50 6.33
CA MET A 177 -5.31 -0.69 7.75
C MET A 177 -4.98 -2.09 8.27
N LEU A 178 -4.95 -3.10 7.41
CA LEU A 178 -4.59 -4.47 7.78
C LEU A 178 -3.08 -4.59 8.04
N VAL A 179 -2.25 -3.93 7.23
CA VAL A 179 -0.80 -3.82 7.46
C VAL A 179 -0.53 -3.13 8.80
N GLU A 180 -1.24 -2.04 9.09
CA GLU A 180 -1.13 -1.37 10.39
C GLU A 180 -1.58 -2.22 11.58
N LYS A 181 -2.56 -3.11 11.40
CA LYS A 181 -2.95 -4.06 12.47
C LYS A 181 -1.80 -4.98 12.84
N VAL A 182 -1.06 -5.48 11.84
CA VAL A 182 0.13 -6.29 12.06
C VAL A 182 1.18 -5.50 12.86
N TRP A 183 1.45 -4.26 12.45
CA TRP A 183 2.41 -3.39 13.17
C TRP A 183 1.99 -3.10 14.60
N LYS A 184 0.70 -2.87 14.85
CA LYS A 184 0.17 -2.65 16.20
C LYS A 184 0.32 -3.91 17.08
N ALA A 185 0.07 -5.09 16.51
CA ALA A 185 0.26 -6.36 17.20
C ALA A 185 1.75 -6.59 17.54
N ALA A 186 2.63 -6.42 16.54
CA ALA A 186 4.08 -6.55 16.73
C ALA A 186 4.60 -5.62 17.84
N ARG A 187 4.17 -4.34 17.83
CA ARG A 187 4.52 -3.38 18.88
C ARG A 187 4.08 -3.83 20.26
N ARG A 188 2.85 -4.35 20.38
CA ARG A 188 2.33 -4.83 21.65
C ARG A 188 3.18 -5.97 22.20
N TYR A 189 3.42 -6.99 21.39
CA TYR A 189 4.21 -8.15 21.78
C TYR A 189 5.68 -7.80 22.07
N ALA A 190 6.28 -6.91 21.28
CA ALA A 190 7.63 -6.43 21.57
C ALA A 190 7.73 -5.74 22.93
N LYS A 191 6.72 -4.95 23.32
CA LYS A 191 6.66 -4.31 24.66
C LYS A 191 6.45 -5.32 25.81
N GLU A 192 5.85 -6.46 25.51
CA GLU A 192 5.67 -7.58 26.43
C GLU A 192 6.93 -8.49 26.51
N GLY A 193 8.02 -8.11 25.80
CA GLY A 193 9.30 -8.85 25.81
C GLY A 193 9.42 -9.97 24.79
N TYR A 194 8.45 -10.11 23.88
CA TYR A 194 8.52 -11.12 22.82
C TYR A 194 9.43 -10.68 21.68
N THR A 195 10.13 -11.65 21.08
CA THR A 195 10.81 -11.49 19.80
C THR A 195 9.80 -11.66 18.67
N VAL A 196 9.73 -10.70 17.75
CA VAL A 196 8.84 -10.76 16.60
C VAL A 196 9.52 -11.50 15.44
N LEU A 197 8.95 -12.62 15.02
CA LEU A 197 9.42 -13.36 13.85
C LEU A 197 8.59 -12.96 12.63
N ILE A 198 9.27 -12.54 11.57
CA ILE A 198 8.63 -12.13 10.32
C ILE A 198 9.07 -13.09 9.21
N HIS A 199 8.12 -13.86 8.70
CA HIS A 199 8.37 -14.75 7.58
C HIS A 199 7.95 -14.08 6.27
N GLY A 200 8.88 -13.97 5.32
CA GLY A 200 8.61 -13.36 4.02
C GLY A 200 9.86 -13.13 3.18
N LYS A 201 9.64 -12.65 1.96
CA LYS A 201 10.74 -12.22 1.09
C LYS A 201 11.32 -10.92 1.62
N SER A 202 12.64 -10.90 1.88
CA SER A 202 13.32 -9.74 2.46
C SER A 202 13.23 -8.48 1.61
N GLU A 203 13.09 -8.64 0.31
CA GLU A 203 13.03 -7.55 -0.67
C GLU A 203 11.64 -6.96 -0.82
N HIS A 204 10.59 -7.67 -0.37
CA HIS A 204 9.20 -7.22 -0.51
C HIS A 204 8.92 -6.01 0.39
N GLU A 205 8.27 -4.99 -0.15
CA GLU A 205 8.02 -3.71 0.53
C GLU A 205 7.29 -3.86 1.86
N GLU A 206 6.22 -4.66 1.90
CA GLU A 206 5.47 -4.92 3.13
C GLU A 206 6.33 -5.62 4.19
N THR A 207 7.20 -6.56 3.76
CA THR A 207 8.13 -7.26 4.66
C THR A 207 9.14 -6.28 5.26
N LYS A 208 9.74 -5.41 4.43
CA LYS A 208 10.67 -4.36 4.87
C LYS A 208 10.00 -3.39 5.84
N ALA A 209 8.82 -2.89 5.48
CA ALA A 209 8.08 -1.94 6.30
C ALA A 209 7.67 -2.56 7.65
N THR A 210 7.21 -3.81 7.65
CA THR A 210 6.83 -4.55 8.86
C THR A 210 8.05 -4.83 9.73
N PHE A 211 9.17 -5.26 9.14
CA PHE A 211 10.42 -5.48 9.88
C PHE A 211 10.93 -4.19 10.51
N SER A 212 11.06 -3.13 9.72
CA SER A 212 11.52 -1.81 10.19
C SER A 212 10.64 -1.27 11.32
N ASN A 213 9.31 -1.43 11.20
CA ASN A 213 8.39 -1.00 12.26
C ASN A 213 8.52 -1.86 13.51
N SER A 214 8.64 -3.19 13.38
CA SER A 214 8.74 -4.11 14.53
C SER A 214 10.06 -3.93 15.26
N ALA A 215 11.19 -3.86 14.55
CA ALA A 215 12.54 -3.73 15.12
C ALA A 215 12.75 -2.44 15.90
N SER A 216 11.92 -1.41 15.68
CA SER A 216 11.99 -0.16 16.47
C SER A 216 11.37 -0.29 17.87
N TYR A 217 10.73 -1.38 18.21
CA TYR A 217 10.09 -1.60 19.52
C TYR A 217 10.64 -2.77 20.31
N GLY A 218 11.41 -3.67 19.70
CA GLY A 218 12.01 -4.82 20.35
C GLY A 218 12.70 -5.75 19.33
N PRO A 219 13.24 -6.88 19.78
CA PRO A 219 13.92 -7.82 18.91
C PRO A 219 13.00 -8.32 17.79
N ALA A 220 13.49 -8.27 16.55
CA ALA A 220 12.79 -8.79 15.38
C ALA A 220 13.75 -9.61 14.52
N LEU A 221 13.29 -10.74 14.02
CA LEU A 221 14.06 -11.62 13.15
C LEU A 221 13.31 -11.89 11.85
N MET A 222 14.03 -11.89 10.75
CA MET A 222 13.47 -12.19 9.44
C MET A 222 13.79 -13.62 9.03
N ILE A 223 12.75 -14.40 8.82
CA ILE A 223 12.82 -15.78 8.37
C ILE A 223 12.48 -15.80 6.87
N ARG A 224 13.48 -16.03 6.03
CA ARG A 224 13.32 -15.94 4.57
C ARG A 224 12.87 -17.26 3.93
N ASN A 225 13.27 -18.37 4.53
CA ASN A 225 13.07 -19.71 3.98
C ASN A 225 13.11 -20.78 5.10
N ARG A 226 12.90 -22.02 4.69
CA ARG A 226 12.90 -23.16 5.61
C ARG A 226 14.22 -23.34 6.35
N ALA A 227 15.37 -23.16 5.69
CA ALA A 227 16.67 -23.30 6.33
C ALA A 227 16.86 -22.30 7.47
N HIS A 228 16.39 -21.04 7.30
CA HIS A 228 16.40 -20.07 8.41
C HIS A 228 15.48 -20.49 9.56
N ALA A 229 14.33 -21.10 9.26
CA ALA A 229 13.41 -21.58 10.30
C ALA A 229 14.02 -22.77 11.07
N GLU A 230 14.69 -23.69 10.38
CA GLU A 230 15.40 -24.82 10.98
C GLU A 230 16.55 -24.36 11.86
N ALA A 231 17.39 -23.44 11.38
CA ALA A 231 18.46 -22.85 12.18
C ALA A 231 17.96 -22.15 13.44
N LEU A 232 16.84 -21.41 13.34
CA LEU A 232 16.21 -20.78 14.51
C LEU A 232 15.69 -21.84 15.49
N ALA A 233 15.05 -22.90 14.99
CA ALA A 233 14.53 -23.98 15.83
C ALA A 233 15.66 -24.68 16.59
N ASP A 234 16.82 -24.86 15.98
CA ASP A 234 18.00 -25.45 16.64
C ASP A 234 18.52 -24.55 17.77
N VAL A 235 18.54 -23.23 17.56
CA VAL A 235 18.92 -22.28 18.61
C VAL A 235 17.93 -22.29 19.79
N ILE A 236 16.62 -22.44 19.53
CA ILE A 236 15.60 -22.46 20.59
C ILE A 236 15.65 -23.77 21.39
N ARG A 237 16.14 -24.87 20.80
CA ARG A 237 16.25 -26.17 21.46
C ARG A 237 17.47 -26.29 22.37
N LEU A 238 18.47 -25.40 22.24
CA LEU A 238 19.65 -25.34 23.10
C LEU A 238 19.32 -24.74 24.46
#